data_99f45c8afc74bb814d3f9867eb4f3074
#
_entry.id   99f45c8afc74bb814d3f9867eb4f3074
#
_cell.length_a   1.000
_cell.length_b   1.000
_cell.length_c   1.000
_cell.angle_alpha   90.00
_cell.angle_beta   90.00
_cell.angle_gamma   90.00
#
_symmetry.space_group_name_H-M   'P 1'
#
loop_
_entity.id
_entity.type
_entity.pdbx_description
1 polymer ?
#
loop_
_entity_poly.entity_id
_entity_poly.type
_entity_poly.pdbx_seq_one_letter_code
_entity_poly.pdbx_strand_id
1 'polypeptide(L)'
;PYLVGRVERLMGEKMTKKFSPWGIVRKNEITIMGRANIVFDLAGISVIDYLDLYKKSPATSNQESFKLDHIAMMELGQQKLDHSEFDTFREFYTKNWQKFVDYNIVDVELVDRLEDKLKLIDLCCTRAYDAKINFTDVAFQVRTWDAIIYNYLKKKNIVIPQKDRNKKDEKYAGAYVKEPKPGKYDWVVSFDLNSLYPHLIMQYNISPETLQEKKHPSATVDKLLNQEITFEMYKDYAVCANGAMFSKDKKGFLPELMEKMYNERVIFKKRMIKAKKAYEKTPTKELEKEIARCNNVQMSKKIALNSAYGAIGNQYFRYYKLANAEAITLSGQVSIRWIENKMNQKMNNILKTEGKDYVIASDTDSIYLHMGDLVDAVYKGREKTTEGIVTFLNKVCEVELEPYIESSYQELADYVNAYDQKMIMKRENIADRGIWTAKKRYILNVWDSEGVRYEQAKLKIMGIEAIKTSTPAPCRKFLKDAFKLLMSGTEDEVIDYIEQCRKEFKSLSPEEVAFPRTLSNVEKWKSSTDMYHKGCPIHVRGAILYLSLIHISEPTRPYW
;
A
#
# COMPACT_ATOMS: atom_id res chain seq x y z
N PRO A 1 -11.27 19.80 -19.90
CA PRO A 1 -11.18 19.89 -21.40
C PRO A 1 -12.47 20.34 -22.06
N TYR A 2 -13.64 19.77 -21.70
CA TYR A 2 -14.92 20.06 -22.35
C TYR A 2 -15.30 21.54 -22.28
N LEU A 3 -15.31 22.14 -21.10
CA LEU A 3 -15.72 23.53 -20.91
C LEU A 3 -14.86 24.50 -21.73
N VAL A 4 -13.53 24.37 -21.62
CA VAL A 4 -12.59 25.22 -22.36
C VAL A 4 -12.73 25.02 -23.86
N GLY A 5 -12.80 23.77 -24.34
CA GLY A 5 -13.01 23.47 -25.76
C GLY A 5 -14.38 23.92 -26.28
N ARG A 6 -15.41 23.93 -25.43
CA ARG A 6 -16.74 24.47 -25.78
C ARG A 6 -16.70 25.99 -25.96
N VAL A 7 -16.04 26.71 -25.03
CA VAL A 7 -15.86 28.17 -25.12
C VAL A 7 -14.98 28.52 -26.32
N GLU A 8 -13.89 27.80 -26.57
CA GLU A 8 -13.04 27.98 -27.75
C GLU A 8 -13.86 27.92 -29.04
N ARG A 9 -14.72 26.91 -29.18
CA ARG A 9 -15.53 26.69 -30.37
C ARG A 9 -16.65 27.70 -30.56
N LEU A 10 -17.30 28.14 -29.47
CA LEU A 10 -18.45 29.04 -29.53
C LEU A 10 -18.08 30.54 -29.50
N MET A 11 -17.01 30.87 -28.81
CA MET A 11 -16.67 32.27 -28.47
C MET A 11 -15.25 32.66 -28.93
N GLY A 12 -14.51 31.71 -29.50
CA GLY A 12 -13.16 31.89 -29.99
C GLY A 12 -12.07 31.77 -28.90
N GLU A 13 -10.83 31.58 -29.37
CA GLU A 13 -9.66 31.33 -28.50
C GLU A 13 -9.40 32.45 -27.48
N LYS A 14 -9.63 33.73 -27.85
CA LYS A 14 -9.44 34.86 -26.94
C LYS A 14 -10.24 34.74 -25.65
N MET A 15 -11.44 34.16 -25.71
CA MET A 15 -12.29 33.99 -24.52
C MET A 15 -11.80 32.89 -23.61
N THR A 16 -11.09 31.89 -24.13
CA THR A 16 -10.51 30.83 -23.28
C THR A 16 -9.46 31.37 -22.30
N LYS A 17 -8.78 32.47 -22.68
CA LYS A 17 -7.79 33.13 -21.82
C LYS A 17 -8.36 33.63 -20.50
N LYS A 18 -9.68 33.90 -20.43
CA LYS A 18 -10.38 34.27 -19.19
C LYS A 18 -10.44 33.14 -18.14
N PHE A 19 -10.17 31.88 -18.53
CA PHE A 19 -10.03 30.78 -17.58
C PHE A 19 -8.75 30.82 -16.78
N SER A 20 -7.78 31.64 -17.18
CA SER A 20 -6.53 31.80 -16.45
C SER A 20 -6.45 33.22 -15.85
N PRO A 21 -6.10 33.38 -14.55
CA PRO A 21 -5.89 34.68 -13.95
C PRO A 21 -4.76 35.48 -14.62
N TRP A 22 -3.86 34.79 -15.32
CA TRP A 22 -2.75 35.41 -16.06
C TRP A 22 -2.99 35.49 -17.57
N GLY A 23 -4.18 35.07 -18.04
CA GLY A 23 -4.53 35.08 -19.46
C GLY A 23 -3.75 34.05 -20.29
N ILE A 24 -3.16 33.06 -19.66
CA ILE A 24 -2.32 32.04 -20.33
C ILE A 24 -3.03 30.67 -20.26
N VAL A 25 -3.46 30.18 -21.41
CA VAL A 25 -4.04 28.84 -21.58
C VAL A 25 -3.23 28.10 -22.64
N ARG A 26 -2.65 26.97 -22.28
CA ARG A 26 -1.88 26.12 -23.19
C ARG A 26 -2.69 24.91 -23.57
N LYS A 27 -2.77 24.64 -24.87
CA LYS A 27 -3.45 23.46 -25.43
C LYS A 27 -2.39 22.41 -25.75
N ASN A 28 -2.48 21.25 -25.12
CA ASN A 28 -1.54 20.15 -25.29
C ASN A 28 -2.28 18.92 -25.78
N GLU A 29 -1.68 18.19 -26.69
CA GLU A 29 -2.16 16.86 -27.08
C GLU A 29 -1.38 15.80 -26.31
N ILE A 30 -2.11 14.91 -25.63
CA ILE A 30 -1.53 13.79 -24.88
C ILE A 30 -2.15 12.48 -25.36
N THR A 31 -1.35 11.44 -25.41
CA THR A 31 -1.85 10.10 -25.74
C THR A 31 -2.17 9.32 -24.47
N ILE A 32 -3.44 9.00 -24.26
CA ILE A 32 -3.91 8.17 -23.14
C ILE A 32 -4.46 6.86 -23.72
N MET A 33 -3.88 5.73 -23.33
CA MET A 33 -4.28 4.39 -23.82
C MET A 33 -4.36 4.30 -25.36
N GLY A 34 -3.39 4.90 -26.06
CA GLY A 34 -3.32 4.89 -27.52
C GLY A 34 -4.27 5.85 -28.25
N ARG A 35 -5.02 6.70 -27.49
CA ARG A 35 -5.90 7.72 -28.06
C ARG A 35 -5.37 9.11 -27.80
N ALA A 36 -5.35 9.95 -28.84
CA ALA A 36 -5.01 11.37 -28.71
C ALA A 36 -6.12 12.09 -27.93
N ASN A 37 -5.72 12.84 -26.91
CA ASN A 37 -6.63 13.64 -26.09
C ASN A 37 -6.10 15.06 -25.99
N ILE A 38 -6.98 16.04 -26.13
CA ILE A 38 -6.65 17.45 -25.92
C ILE A 38 -6.86 17.78 -24.46
N VAL A 39 -5.82 18.32 -23.82
CA VAL A 39 -5.85 18.86 -22.46
C VAL A 39 -5.45 20.32 -22.46
N PHE A 40 -6.03 21.07 -21.53
CA PHE A 40 -5.73 22.49 -21.36
C PHE A 40 -5.02 22.70 -20.03
N ASP A 41 -3.88 23.38 -20.10
CA ASP A 41 -3.17 23.88 -18.91
C ASP A 41 -3.54 25.34 -18.69
N LEU A 42 -4.19 25.60 -17.54
CA LEU A 42 -4.66 26.92 -17.14
C LEU A 42 -3.63 27.54 -16.18
N ALA A 43 -2.73 28.38 -16.68
CA ALA A 43 -1.70 28.96 -15.83
C ALA A 43 -2.32 29.75 -14.65
N GLY A 44 -1.83 29.48 -13.44
CA GLY A 44 -2.34 30.07 -12.21
C GLY A 44 -3.53 29.35 -11.56
N ILE A 45 -4.05 28.28 -12.19
CA ILE A 45 -5.11 27.44 -11.63
C ILE A 45 -4.64 25.98 -11.61
N SER A 46 -4.64 25.39 -10.41
CA SER A 46 -4.42 23.93 -10.26
C SER A 46 -5.74 23.19 -10.40
N VAL A 47 -5.82 22.33 -11.41
CA VAL A 47 -6.97 21.46 -11.63
C VAL A 47 -6.68 20.10 -11.02
N ILE A 48 -7.50 19.69 -10.05
CA ILE A 48 -7.40 18.39 -9.36
C ILE A 48 -8.66 17.60 -9.66
N ASP A 49 -8.50 16.42 -10.24
CA ASP A 49 -9.58 15.46 -10.40
C ASP A 49 -9.73 14.62 -9.13
N TYR A 50 -10.93 14.64 -8.51
CA TYR A 50 -11.19 13.91 -7.27
C TYR A 50 -11.07 12.39 -7.45
N LEU A 51 -11.47 11.89 -8.61
CA LEU A 51 -11.30 10.47 -8.95
C LEU A 51 -9.81 10.07 -8.98
N ASP A 52 -8.95 10.95 -9.49
CA ASP A 52 -7.50 10.73 -9.49
C ASP A 52 -6.91 10.72 -8.07
N LEU A 53 -7.37 11.62 -7.19
CA LEU A 53 -6.98 11.62 -5.79
C LEU A 53 -7.40 10.33 -5.10
N TYR A 54 -8.63 9.91 -5.32
CA TYR A 54 -9.18 8.68 -4.75
C TYR A 54 -8.40 7.44 -5.21
N LYS A 55 -8.15 7.28 -6.51
CA LYS A 55 -7.38 6.17 -7.07
C LYS A 55 -5.92 6.11 -6.60
N LYS A 56 -5.30 7.26 -6.38
CA LYS A 56 -3.89 7.37 -5.98
C LYS A 56 -3.68 7.33 -4.46
N SER A 57 -4.75 7.38 -3.68
CA SER A 57 -4.69 7.22 -2.23
C SER A 57 -4.51 5.75 -1.86
N PRO A 58 -3.50 5.40 -1.03
CA PRO A 58 -3.29 4.01 -0.61
C PRO A 58 -4.48 3.40 0.13
N ALA A 59 -5.28 4.22 0.82
CA ALA A 59 -6.45 3.77 1.59
C ALA A 59 -7.64 3.41 0.70
N THR A 60 -7.73 3.95 -0.51
CA THR A 60 -8.91 3.87 -1.37
C THR A 60 -8.65 3.26 -2.75
N SER A 61 -7.39 2.94 -3.07
CA SER A 61 -6.98 2.47 -4.41
C SER A 61 -7.50 1.08 -4.81
N ASN A 62 -7.95 0.27 -3.86
CA ASN A 62 -8.36 -1.12 -4.14
C ASN A 62 -9.88 -1.27 -4.15
N GLN A 63 -10.53 -0.86 -5.23
CA GLN A 63 -11.98 -0.90 -5.44
C GLN A 63 -12.35 -1.78 -6.63
N GLU A 64 -13.53 -2.40 -6.59
CA GLU A 64 -14.10 -3.17 -7.70
C GLU A 64 -14.48 -2.28 -8.87
N SER A 65 -14.99 -1.09 -8.56
CA SER A 65 -15.38 -0.09 -9.53
C SER A 65 -15.05 1.31 -9.00
N PHE A 66 -14.63 2.18 -9.91
CA PHE A 66 -14.42 3.60 -9.61
C PHE A 66 -15.58 4.48 -10.10
N LYS A 67 -16.74 3.89 -10.39
CA LYS A 67 -17.96 4.67 -10.64
C LYS A 67 -18.39 5.37 -9.35
N LEU A 68 -18.87 6.61 -9.47
CA LEU A 68 -19.28 7.41 -8.30
C LEU A 68 -20.35 6.70 -7.47
N ASP A 69 -21.29 6.04 -8.10
CA ASP A 69 -22.34 5.28 -7.42
C ASP A 69 -21.78 4.17 -6.52
N HIS A 70 -20.85 3.36 -7.04
CA HIS A 70 -20.20 2.31 -6.27
C HIS A 70 -19.38 2.87 -5.10
N ILE A 71 -18.60 3.93 -5.35
CA ILE A 71 -17.78 4.56 -4.31
C ILE A 71 -18.66 5.19 -3.22
N ALA A 72 -19.73 5.90 -3.62
CA ALA A 72 -20.66 6.52 -2.68
C ALA A 72 -21.36 5.46 -1.81
N MET A 73 -21.76 4.31 -2.39
CA MET A 73 -22.31 3.20 -1.62
C MET A 73 -21.31 2.62 -0.63
N MET A 74 -20.07 2.38 -1.07
CA MET A 74 -19.02 1.80 -0.20
C MET A 74 -18.58 2.76 0.91
N GLU A 75 -18.45 4.04 0.61
CA GLU A 75 -17.92 5.03 1.55
C GLU A 75 -19.02 5.69 2.39
N LEU A 76 -20.17 6.01 1.80
CA LEU A 76 -21.22 6.78 2.45
C LEU A 76 -22.49 5.96 2.76
N GLY A 77 -22.63 4.76 2.20
CA GLY A 77 -23.88 3.99 2.23
C GLY A 77 -25.00 4.65 1.39
N GLN A 78 -24.66 5.48 0.43
CA GLN A 78 -25.57 6.25 -0.40
C GLN A 78 -25.36 5.91 -1.87
N GLN A 79 -26.41 6.06 -2.67
CA GLN A 79 -26.39 5.84 -4.12
C GLN A 79 -26.79 7.09 -4.88
N LYS A 80 -26.47 7.12 -6.17
CA LYS A 80 -26.96 8.13 -7.10
C LYS A 80 -28.49 8.06 -7.24
N LEU A 81 -29.06 9.11 -7.78
CA LEU A 81 -30.48 9.10 -8.12
C LEU A 81 -30.74 8.07 -9.23
N ASP A 82 -31.69 7.17 -9.03
CA ASP A 82 -32.04 6.17 -10.02
C ASP A 82 -32.72 6.81 -11.25
N HIS A 83 -32.34 6.36 -12.44
CA HIS A 83 -32.85 6.80 -13.72
C HIS A 83 -33.07 5.61 -14.67
N SER A 84 -33.22 4.42 -14.12
CA SER A 84 -33.39 3.17 -14.87
C SER A 84 -34.68 3.11 -15.69
N GLU A 85 -35.65 4.01 -15.44
CA GLU A 85 -36.85 4.15 -16.23
C GLU A 85 -36.63 4.69 -17.66
N PHE A 86 -35.39 5.14 -17.97
CA PHE A 86 -35.03 5.66 -19.29
C PHE A 86 -33.99 4.74 -19.97
N ASP A 87 -34.26 4.35 -21.21
CA ASP A 87 -33.38 3.48 -21.99
C ASP A 87 -32.03 4.13 -22.31
N THR A 88 -32.00 5.44 -22.47
CA THR A 88 -30.81 6.21 -22.80
C THR A 88 -30.67 7.47 -21.96
N PHE A 89 -29.42 7.91 -21.73
CA PHE A 89 -29.16 9.16 -21.04
C PHE A 89 -29.71 10.39 -21.80
N ARG A 90 -29.80 10.29 -23.15
CA ARG A 90 -30.42 11.32 -23.97
C ARG A 90 -31.92 11.42 -23.70
N GLU A 91 -32.60 10.30 -23.60
CA GLU A 91 -34.02 10.23 -23.26
C GLU A 91 -34.27 10.83 -21.88
N PHE A 92 -33.44 10.49 -20.91
CA PHE A 92 -33.50 11.02 -19.54
C PHE A 92 -33.52 12.56 -19.53
N TYR A 93 -32.53 13.24 -20.10
CA TYR A 93 -32.49 14.70 -20.07
C TYR A 93 -33.50 15.39 -21.00
N THR A 94 -34.04 14.69 -22.01
CA THR A 94 -35.08 15.26 -22.90
C THR A 94 -36.47 15.08 -22.36
N LYS A 95 -36.79 13.95 -21.71
CA LYS A 95 -38.10 13.64 -21.18
C LYS A 95 -38.34 14.13 -19.76
N ASN A 96 -37.32 14.17 -18.91
CA ASN A 96 -37.46 14.59 -17.53
C ASN A 96 -36.28 15.51 -17.11
N TRP A 97 -36.34 16.75 -17.60
CA TRP A 97 -35.29 17.75 -17.34
C TRP A 97 -35.10 18.05 -15.86
N GLN A 98 -36.17 18.15 -15.07
CA GLN A 98 -36.04 18.44 -13.64
C GLN A 98 -35.30 17.32 -12.90
N LYS A 99 -35.70 16.07 -13.11
CA LYS A 99 -34.99 14.93 -12.50
C LYS A 99 -33.53 14.82 -12.96
N PHE A 100 -33.25 15.23 -14.20
CA PHE A 100 -31.85 15.29 -14.68
C PHE A 100 -31.03 16.37 -13.95
N VAL A 101 -31.62 17.53 -13.63
CA VAL A 101 -30.96 18.57 -12.81
C VAL A 101 -30.72 18.04 -11.39
N ASP A 102 -31.73 17.43 -10.77
CA ASP A 102 -31.65 16.84 -9.44
C ASP A 102 -30.57 15.72 -9.39
N TYR A 103 -30.50 14.88 -10.43
CA TYR A 103 -29.45 13.88 -10.59
C TYR A 103 -28.04 14.51 -10.57
N ASN A 104 -27.87 15.64 -11.29
CA ASN A 104 -26.57 16.33 -11.32
C ASN A 104 -26.23 16.96 -9.97
N ILE A 105 -27.22 17.51 -9.26
CA ILE A 105 -27.04 18.05 -7.90
C ILE A 105 -26.58 16.94 -6.95
N VAL A 106 -27.24 15.79 -6.95
CA VAL A 106 -26.88 14.64 -6.13
C VAL A 106 -25.46 14.16 -6.45
N ASP A 107 -25.05 14.13 -7.73
CA ASP A 107 -23.68 13.76 -8.11
C ASP A 107 -22.63 14.69 -7.50
N VAL A 108 -22.88 15.99 -7.44
CA VAL A 108 -21.99 16.97 -6.83
C VAL A 108 -21.97 16.82 -5.32
N GLU A 109 -23.14 16.69 -4.68
CA GLU A 109 -23.25 16.50 -3.23
C GLU A 109 -22.55 15.22 -2.74
N LEU A 110 -22.62 14.13 -3.51
CA LEU A 110 -21.91 12.90 -3.17
C LEU A 110 -20.39 13.11 -3.14
N VAL A 111 -19.83 13.86 -4.09
CA VAL A 111 -18.40 14.19 -4.10
C VAL A 111 -18.00 15.07 -2.91
N ASP A 112 -18.85 16.05 -2.56
CA ASP A 112 -18.65 16.92 -1.39
C ASP A 112 -18.63 16.10 -0.09
N ARG A 113 -19.64 15.21 0.10
CA ARG A 113 -19.71 14.30 1.26
C ARG A 113 -18.54 13.30 1.32
N LEU A 114 -18.05 12.83 0.15
CA LEU A 114 -16.84 12.00 0.08
C LEU A 114 -15.63 12.78 0.58
N GLU A 115 -15.45 14.04 0.17
CA GLU A 115 -14.36 14.89 0.66
C GLU A 115 -14.51 15.16 2.16
N ASP A 116 -15.72 15.41 2.64
CA ASP A 116 -15.98 15.63 4.08
C ASP A 116 -15.54 14.43 4.93
N LYS A 117 -15.76 13.22 4.43
CA LYS A 117 -15.33 11.99 5.11
C LYS A 117 -13.85 11.69 4.94
N LEU A 118 -13.34 11.76 3.71
CA LEU A 118 -12.01 11.23 3.34
C LEU A 118 -10.89 12.26 3.46
N LYS A 119 -11.20 13.55 3.35
CA LYS A 119 -10.25 14.68 3.45
C LYS A 119 -9.04 14.54 2.50
N LEU A 120 -9.28 14.07 1.27
CA LEU A 120 -8.23 13.83 0.30
C LEU A 120 -7.64 15.12 -0.27
N ILE A 121 -8.46 16.17 -0.45
CA ILE A 121 -8.00 17.50 -0.87
C ILE A 121 -7.14 18.12 0.22
N ASP A 122 -7.59 18.07 1.49
CA ASP A 122 -6.81 18.55 2.63
C ASP A 122 -5.44 17.85 2.73
N LEU A 123 -5.42 16.52 2.52
CA LEU A 123 -4.18 15.76 2.51
C LEU A 123 -3.29 16.16 1.32
N CYS A 124 -3.87 16.36 0.14
CA CYS A 124 -3.16 16.82 -1.05
C CYS A 124 -2.51 18.20 -0.81
N CYS A 125 -3.27 19.14 -0.25
CA CYS A 125 -2.78 20.46 0.11
C CYS A 125 -1.66 20.38 1.15
N THR A 126 -1.85 19.61 2.21
CA THR A 126 -0.82 19.38 3.24
C THR A 126 0.49 18.87 2.64
N ARG A 127 0.41 17.88 1.73
CA ARG A 127 1.58 17.33 1.04
C ARG A 127 2.25 18.35 0.12
N ALA A 128 1.46 19.15 -0.61
CA ALA A 128 1.98 20.19 -1.49
C ALA A 128 2.74 21.28 -0.71
N TYR A 129 2.18 21.76 0.39
CA TYR A 129 2.84 22.73 1.28
C TYR A 129 4.09 22.16 1.94
N ASP A 130 4.03 20.94 2.40
CA ASP A 130 5.16 20.26 3.07
C ASP A 130 6.36 20.10 2.12
N ALA A 131 6.11 19.65 0.89
CA ALA A 131 7.12 19.46 -0.14
C ALA A 131 7.45 20.75 -0.94
N LYS A 132 6.63 21.79 -0.83
CA LYS A 132 6.68 23.04 -1.63
C LYS A 132 6.62 22.81 -3.13
N ILE A 133 5.61 22.06 -3.55
CA ILE A 133 5.31 21.73 -4.95
C ILE A 133 3.90 22.17 -5.32
N ASN A 134 3.58 22.15 -6.60
CA ASN A 134 2.23 22.36 -7.06
C ASN A 134 1.31 21.18 -6.63
N PHE A 135 0.05 21.48 -6.37
CA PHE A 135 -0.95 20.47 -6.01
C PHE A 135 -1.07 19.34 -7.01
N THR A 136 -0.95 19.64 -8.30
CA THR A 136 -0.97 18.65 -9.39
C THR A 136 0.23 17.70 -9.39
N ASP A 137 1.35 18.09 -8.77
CA ASP A 137 2.59 17.30 -8.73
C ASP A 137 2.68 16.34 -7.54
N VAL A 138 1.80 16.48 -6.56
CA VAL A 138 1.80 15.70 -5.30
C VAL A 138 1.79 14.18 -5.53
N ALA A 139 1.15 13.72 -6.61
CA ALA A 139 1.08 12.31 -6.95
C ALA A 139 2.39 11.74 -7.53
N PHE A 140 3.35 12.60 -7.94
CA PHE A 140 4.60 12.19 -8.57
C PHE A 140 5.74 12.13 -7.55
N GLN A 141 6.07 10.94 -7.09
CA GLN A 141 7.06 10.69 -6.02
C GLN A 141 8.43 11.33 -6.34
N VAL A 142 8.95 11.15 -7.55
CA VAL A 142 10.25 11.69 -7.97
C VAL A 142 10.28 13.22 -7.88
N ARG A 143 9.22 13.89 -8.36
CA ARG A 143 9.12 15.36 -8.29
C ARG A 143 9.02 15.85 -6.85
N THR A 144 8.22 15.16 -6.04
CA THR A 144 8.05 15.47 -4.62
C THR A 144 9.39 15.41 -3.88
N TRP A 145 10.13 14.33 -4.05
CA TRP A 145 11.44 14.17 -3.40
C TRP A 145 12.51 15.11 -3.95
N ASP A 146 12.53 15.36 -5.26
CA ASP A 146 13.44 16.34 -5.86
C ASP A 146 13.23 17.74 -5.26
N ALA A 147 11.97 18.15 -5.06
CA ALA A 147 11.64 19.43 -4.43
C ALA A 147 11.95 19.46 -2.93
N ILE A 148 11.67 18.41 -2.17
CA ILE A 148 12.02 18.31 -0.74
C ILE A 148 13.52 18.49 -0.56
N ILE A 149 14.33 17.75 -1.33
CA ILE A 149 15.79 17.81 -1.26
C ILE A 149 16.30 19.18 -1.72
N TYR A 150 15.76 19.73 -2.82
CA TYR A 150 16.09 21.06 -3.28
C TYR A 150 15.90 22.11 -2.18
N ASN A 151 14.72 22.15 -1.56
CA ASN A 151 14.40 23.09 -0.49
C ASN A 151 15.29 22.90 0.74
N TYR A 152 15.67 21.68 1.04
CA TYR A 152 16.58 21.35 2.14
C TYR A 152 18.00 21.82 1.86
N LEU A 153 18.58 21.49 0.70
CA LEU A 153 19.93 21.86 0.32
C LEU A 153 20.08 23.36 0.09
N LYS A 154 19.06 24.01 -0.51
CA LYS A 154 19.01 25.48 -0.65
C LYS A 154 19.15 26.21 0.67
N LYS A 155 18.50 25.72 1.74
CA LYS A 155 18.65 26.31 3.10
C LYS A 155 20.07 26.19 3.67
N LYS A 156 20.83 25.22 3.18
CA LYS A 156 22.25 25.00 3.55
C LYS A 156 23.24 25.64 2.58
N ASN A 157 22.76 26.44 1.60
CA ASN A 157 23.55 27.04 0.53
C ASN A 157 24.32 26.00 -0.32
N ILE A 158 23.73 24.80 -0.49
CA ILE A 158 24.30 23.73 -1.30
C ILE A 158 23.58 23.72 -2.66
N VAL A 159 24.36 23.80 -3.74
CA VAL A 159 23.85 23.72 -5.12
C VAL A 159 23.50 22.27 -5.43
N ILE A 160 22.33 22.06 -6.04
CA ILE A 160 21.91 20.73 -6.48
C ILE A 160 22.65 20.35 -7.80
N PRO A 161 22.98 19.07 -8.02
CA PRO A 161 23.59 18.61 -9.25
C PRO A 161 22.62 18.77 -10.43
N GLN A 162 23.16 18.82 -11.63
CA GLN A 162 22.38 18.76 -12.85
C GLN A 162 21.63 17.40 -12.93
N LYS A 163 20.48 17.37 -13.59
CA LYS A 163 19.73 16.15 -13.77
C LYS A 163 20.28 15.37 -14.97
N ASP A 164 20.90 14.24 -14.69
CA ASP A 164 21.41 13.34 -15.73
C ASP A 164 20.29 12.46 -16.33
N ARG A 165 20.47 12.06 -17.58
CA ARG A 165 19.63 11.05 -18.23
C ARG A 165 20.19 9.66 -17.94
N ASN A 166 19.92 9.15 -16.75
CA ASN A 166 20.32 7.80 -16.36
C ASN A 166 19.52 6.75 -17.15
N LYS A 167 20.20 5.67 -17.54
CA LYS A 167 19.55 4.46 -18.05
C LYS A 167 19.48 3.44 -16.93
N LYS A 168 18.38 2.70 -16.87
CA LYS A 168 18.22 1.57 -15.95
C LYS A 168 18.52 0.29 -16.73
N ASP A 169 19.79 -0.05 -16.81
CA ASP A 169 20.26 -1.18 -17.61
C ASP A 169 20.27 -2.50 -16.80
N GLU A 170 20.20 -2.42 -15.46
CA GLU A 170 20.30 -3.58 -14.57
C GLU A 170 19.09 -3.70 -13.63
N LYS A 171 18.71 -4.95 -13.36
CA LYS A 171 17.74 -5.32 -12.31
C LYS A 171 18.50 -5.79 -11.10
N TYR A 172 18.05 -5.40 -9.92
CA TYR A 172 18.59 -5.86 -8.64
C TYR A 172 17.53 -6.58 -7.82
N ALA A 173 17.97 -7.38 -6.85
CA ALA A 173 17.08 -8.15 -5.99
C ALA A 173 16.28 -7.22 -5.07
N GLY A 174 14.99 -7.53 -4.93
CA GLY A 174 14.07 -6.84 -4.03
C GLY A 174 14.16 -7.36 -2.59
N ALA A 175 13.06 -7.23 -1.86
CA ALA A 175 12.92 -7.72 -0.50
C ALA A 175 12.94 -9.24 -0.41
N TYR A 176 13.33 -9.75 0.76
CA TYR A 176 13.25 -11.17 1.08
C TYR A 176 11.85 -11.54 1.56
N VAL A 177 11.38 -12.69 1.12
CA VAL A 177 10.15 -13.34 1.60
C VAL A 177 10.44 -14.81 1.81
N LYS A 178 10.30 -15.26 3.06
CA LYS A 178 10.46 -16.69 3.41
C LYS A 178 9.33 -17.52 2.81
N GLU A 179 9.65 -18.68 2.25
CA GLU A 179 8.64 -19.66 1.89
C GLU A 179 8.08 -20.29 3.15
N PRO A 180 6.80 -20.10 3.47
CA PRO A 180 6.21 -20.73 4.64
C PRO A 180 5.97 -22.22 4.36
N LYS A 181 6.11 -23.03 5.37
CA LYS A 181 5.60 -24.41 5.32
C LYS A 181 4.07 -24.34 5.41
N PRO A 182 3.32 -24.80 4.38
CA PRO A 182 1.86 -24.74 4.43
C PRO A 182 1.31 -25.52 5.62
N GLY A 183 0.32 -24.94 6.31
CA GLY A 183 -0.27 -25.59 7.47
C GLY A 183 -1.06 -24.64 8.36
N LYS A 184 -1.67 -25.23 9.39
CA LYS A 184 -2.36 -24.53 10.47
C LYS A 184 -1.44 -24.49 11.70
N TYR A 185 -1.34 -23.32 12.31
CA TYR A 185 -0.48 -23.04 13.45
C TYR A 185 -1.30 -22.45 14.59
N ASP A 186 -1.12 -22.97 15.77
CA ASP A 186 -1.74 -22.44 16.99
C ASP A 186 -0.80 -21.39 17.62
N TRP A 187 -1.39 -20.33 18.14
CA TRP A 187 -0.70 -19.24 18.80
C TRP A 187 0.45 -18.64 17.98
N VAL A 188 0.08 -17.68 17.17
CA VAL A 188 1.03 -16.96 16.33
C VAL A 188 1.19 -15.53 16.79
N VAL A 189 2.43 -15.09 16.92
CA VAL A 189 2.76 -13.68 17.19
C VAL A 189 3.51 -13.11 16.00
N SER A 190 3.12 -11.91 15.55
CA SER A 190 3.85 -11.18 14.53
C SER A 190 4.60 -9.98 15.10
N PHE A 191 5.81 -9.76 14.57
CA PHE A 191 6.61 -8.57 14.81
C PHE A 191 6.86 -7.85 13.50
N ASP A 192 6.86 -6.52 13.54
CA ASP A 192 7.04 -5.67 12.36
C ASP A 192 8.10 -4.60 12.60
N LEU A 193 8.92 -4.33 11.57
CA LEU A 193 9.94 -3.28 11.60
C LEU A 193 9.34 -1.92 11.27
N ASN A 194 9.54 -0.97 12.14
CA ASN A 194 9.07 0.40 11.93
C ASN A 194 9.73 1.03 10.71
N SER A 195 8.99 1.19 9.59
CA SER A 195 9.45 1.91 8.40
C SER A 195 10.85 1.44 7.93
N LEU A 196 11.01 0.15 7.65
CA LEU A 196 12.30 -0.51 7.37
C LEU A 196 13.25 0.31 6.46
N TYR A 197 12.83 0.67 5.24
CA TYR A 197 13.73 1.32 4.28
C TYR A 197 14.22 2.71 4.72
N PRO A 198 13.39 3.62 5.26
CA PRO A 198 13.88 4.85 5.87
C PRO A 198 14.90 4.62 6.99
N HIS A 199 14.69 3.61 7.83
CA HIS A 199 15.59 3.31 8.93
C HIS A 199 16.91 2.71 8.45
N LEU A 200 16.90 1.88 7.39
CA LEU A 200 18.14 1.42 6.74
C LEU A 200 18.95 2.58 6.15
N ILE A 201 18.27 3.56 5.52
CA ILE A 201 18.94 4.76 5.01
C ILE A 201 19.67 5.49 6.16
N MET A 202 19.02 5.61 7.32
CA MET A 202 19.62 6.23 8.51
C MET A 202 20.74 5.38 9.11
N GLN A 203 20.53 4.06 9.23
CA GLN A 203 21.45 3.13 9.88
C GLN A 203 22.79 3.02 9.16
N TYR A 204 22.77 2.96 7.83
CA TYR A 204 23.98 2.83 7.01
C TYR A 204 24.47 4.16 6.43
N ASN A 205 23.85 5.28 6.79
CA ASN A 205 24.19 6.60 6.24
C ASN A 205 24.10 6.66 4.71
N ILE A 206 23.07 6.00 4.12
CA ILE A 206 22.92 5.88 2.66
C ILE A 206 22.53 7.22 2.06
N SER A 207 23.47 7.83 1.33
CA SER A 207 23.25 9.08 0.61
C SER A 207 24.25 9.17 -0.57
N PRO A 208 23.92 9.92 -1.65
CA PRO A 208 24.82 10.03 -2.80
C PRO A 208 26.22 10.56 -2.46
N GLU A 209 26.32 11.50 -1.50
CA GLU A 209 27.58 12.14 -1.10
C GLU A 209 28.38 11.36 -0.08
N THR A 210 27.79 10.36 0.56
CA THR A 210 28.50 9.46 1.50
C THR A 210 28.96 8.16 0.85
N LEU A 211 28.39 7.83 -0.33
CA LEU A 211 28.72 6.65 -1.11
C LEU A 211 30.17 6.71 -1.61
N GLN A 212 30.94 5.66 -1.36
CA GLN A 212 32.31 5.50 -1.84
C GLN A 212 32.32 4.90 -3.26
N GLU A 213 33.34 5.26 -4.06
CA GLU A 213 33.54 4.69 -5.39
C GLU A 213 33.89 3.21 -5.35
N LYS A 214 34.70 2.82 -4.37
CA LYS A 214 35.11 1.43 -4.17
C LYS A 214 34.06 0.68 -3.37
N LYS A 215 33.81 -0.56 -3.77
CA LYS A 215 32.96 -1.49 -3.03
C LYS A 215 33.82 -2.43 -2.18
N HIS A 216 33.26 -2.92 -1.09
CA HIS A 216 33.82 -4.03 -0.35
C HIS A 216 33.83 -5.29 -1.24
N PRO A 217 34.98 -5.99 -1.40
CA PRO A 217 35.15 -7.00 -2.44
C PRO A 217 34.30 -8.27 -2.23
N SER A 218 33.94 -8.57 -1.00
CA SER A 218 33.31 -9.86 -0.62
C SER A 218 32.00 -9.73 0.15
N ALA A 219 31.49 -8.51 0.42
CA ALA A 219 30.23 -8.35 1.16
C ALA A 219 29.03 -8.81 0.32
N THR A 220 28.33 -9.81 0.84
CA THR A 220 27.07 -10.35 0.29
C THR A 220 26.12 -10.68 1.43
N VAL A 221 24.83 -10.84 1.14
CA VAL A 221 23.81 -11.17 2.14
C VAL A 221 24.21 -12.41 2.96
N ASP A 222 24.57 -13.51 2.30
CA ASP A 222 24.87 -14.79 2.98
C ASP A 222 26.15 -14.72 3.82
N LYS A 223 27.22 -14.09 3.30
CA LYS A 223 28.46 -13.90 4.07
C LYS A 223 28.28 -13.02 5.29
N LEU A 224 27.42 -12.00 5.21
CA LEU A 224 27.09 -11.17 6.38
C LEU A 224 26.27 -11.97 7.41
N LEU A 225 25.32 -12.77 6.98
CA LEU A 225 24.53 -13.61 7.89
C LEU A 225 25.38 -14.67 8.59
N ASN A 226 26.36 -15.24 7.89
CA ASN A 226 27.29 -16.22 8.43
C ASN A 226 28.45 -15.60 9.22
N GLN A 227 28.54 -14.26 9.28
CA GLN A 227 29.64 -13.53 9.93
C GLN A 227 31.04 -13.90 9.37
N GLU A 228 31.13 -14.16 8.06
CA GLU A 228 32.38 -14.54 7.38
C GLU A 228 33.26 -13.36 7.00
N ILE A 229 32.85 -12.13 7.32
CA ILE A 229 33.53 -10.89 6.92
C ILE A 229 34.04 -10.15 8.17
N THR A 230 35.25 -9.62 8.09
CA THR A 230 35.83 -8.72 9.10
C THR A 230 35.89 -7.30 8.54
N PHE A 231 35.57 -6.31 9.38
CA PHE A 231 35.50 -4.90 8.97
C PHE A 231 36.62 -4.04 9.61
N GLU A 232 37.67 -4.64 10.15
CA GLU A 232 38.78 -3.92 10.81
C GLU A 232 39.43 -2.86 9.90
N MET A 233 39.57 -3.18 8.59
CA MET A 233 40.15 -2.26 7.60
C MET A 233 39.15 -1.21 7.11
N TYR A 234 37.88 -1.28 7.50
CA TYR A 234 36.78 -0.45 6.99
C TYR A 234 36.04 0.32 8.10
N LYS A 235 36.73 0.62 9.21
CA LYS A 235 36.12 1.24 10.40
C LYS A 235 35.44 2.60 10.12
N ASP A 236 35.93 3.34 9.11
CA ASP A 236 35.40 4.64 8.73
C ASP A 236 34.16 4.57 7.83
N TYR A 237 33.72 3.35 7.49
CA TYR A 237 32.62 3.11 6.57
C TYR A 237 31.59 2.17 7.15
N ALA A 238 30.31 2.49 6.91
CA ALA A 238 29.23 1.53 7.04
C ALA A 238 29.14 0.68 5.76
N VAL A 239 29.13 -0.66 5.89
CA VAL A 239 29.19 -1.58 4.76
C VAL A 239 27.85 -2.27 4.56
N CYS A 240 27.26 -2.10 3.37
CA CYS A 240 26.00 -2.73 2.99
C CYS A 240 26.21 -4.09 2.30
N ALA A 241 25.13 -4.88 2.23
CA ALA A 241 25.16 -6.24 1.71
C ALA A 241 25.42 -6.36 0.20
N ASN A 242 25.41 -5.27 -0.56
CA ASN A 242 25.84 -5.20 -1.95
C ASN A 242 27.30 -4.75 -2.11
N GLY A 243 28.03 -4.69 -1.01
CA GLY A 243 29.39 -4.18 -0.97
C GLY A 243 29.51 -2.65 -0.98
N ALA A 244 28.44 -1.90 -1.15
CA ALA A 244 28.50 -0.44 -1.07
C ALA A 244 28.94 0.01 0.31
N MET A 245 29.85 1.00 0.32
CA MET A 245 30.41 1.58 1.53
C MET A 245 30.00 3.04 1.65
N PHE A 246 29.58 3.44 2.82
CA PHE A 246 29.15 4.82 3.10
C PHE A 246 30.02 5.43 4.21
N SER A 247 30.58 6.63 3.96
CA SER A 247 31.40 7.33 4.96
C SER A 247 30.64 7.59 6.25
N LYS A 248 31.36 7.50 7.38
CA LYS A 248 30.83 7.82 8.72
C LYS A 248 31.29 9.21 9.21
N ASP A 249 32.11 9.96 8.44
CA ASP A 249 32.65 11.27 8.87
C ASP A 249 31.55 12.29 9.16
N LYS A 250 30.50 12.29 8.32
CA LYS A 250 29.35 13.18 8.46
C LYS A 250 28.06 12.48 8.05
N LYS A 251 26.98 12.92 8.66
CA LYS A 251 25.63 12.46 8.28
C LYS A 251 25.23 12.97 6.90
N GLY A 252 24.80 12.06 6.04
CA GLY A 252 24.30 12.39 4.73
C GLY A 252 22.95 13.12 4.76
N PHE A 253 22.62 13.86 3.69
CA PHE A 253 21.37 14.62 3.65
C PHE A 253 20.13 13.74 3.61
N LEU A 254 20.18 12.57 2.95
CA LEU A 254 19.04 11.63 2.95
C LEU A 254 18.75 11.09 4.35
N PRO A 255 19.72 10.52 5.09
CA PRO A 255 19.53 10.13 6.50
C PRO A 255 18.99 11.27 7.37
N GLU A 256 19.52 12.48 7.24
CA GLU A 256 19.06 13.64 8.02
C GLU A 256 17.59 13.98 7.72
N LEU A 257 17.19 13.96 6.43
CA LEU A 257 15.81 14.16 6.02
C LEU A 257 14.87 13.05 6.52
N MET A 258 15.30 11.77 6.42
CA MET A 258 14.51 10.63 6.92
C MET A 258 14.25 10.77 8.42
N GLU A 259 15.29 11.05 9.20
CA GLU A 259 15.19 11.20 10.64
C GLU A 259 14.29 12.37 11.04
N LYS A 260 14.46 13.52 10.39
CA LYS A 260 13.61 14.68 10.62
C LYS A 260 12.13 14.36 10.33
N MET A 261 11.83 13.78 9.17
CA MET A 261 10.46 13.47 8.78
C MET A 261 9.84 12.40 9.68
N TYR A 262 10.61 11.41 10.10
CA TYR A 262 10.15 10.37 11.03
C TYR A 262 9.83 10.96 12.41
N ASN A 263 10.70 11.78 12.96
CA ASN A 263 10.49 12.43 14.25
C ASN A 263 9.27 13.38 14.23
N GLU A 264 9.12 14.18 13.17
CA GLU A 264 7.93 15.01 12.96
C GLU A 264 6.66 14.16 12.92
N ARG A 265 6.67 13.03 12.18
CA ARG A 265 5.54 12.10 12.13
C ARG A 265 5.17 11.57 13.52
N VAL A 266 6.16 11.14 14.31
CA VAL A 266 5.94 10.61 15.68
C VAL A 266 5.30 11.68 16.58
N ILE A 267 5.78 12.92 16.52
CA ILE A 267 5.23 14.04 17.29
C ILE A 267 3.75 14.25 16.92
N PHE A 268 3.41 14.37 15.64
CA PHE A 268 2.04 14.59 15.21
C PHE A 268 1.14 13.38 15.47
N LYS A 269 1.63 12.13 15.35
CA LYS A 269 0.89 10.91 15.72
C LYS A 269 0.54 10.93 17.22
N LYS A 270 1.49 11.28 18.11
CA LYS A 270 1.24 11.40 19.56
C LYS A 270 0.22 12.49 19.87
N ARG A 271 0.32 13.67 19.23
CA ARG A 271 -0.65 14.77 19.39
C ARG A 271 -2.05 14.36 18.95
N MET A 272 -2.17 13.70 17.81
CA MET A 272 -3.44 13.15 17.31
C MET A 272 -4.08 12.18 18.30
N ILE A 273 -3.30 11.23 18.85
CA ILE A 273 -3.79 10.26 19.84
C ILE A 273 -4.27 10.97 21.12
N LYS A 274 -3.52 11.98 21.58
CA LYS A 274 -3.91 12.79 22.75
C LYS A 274 -5.22 13.53 22.49
N ALA A 275 -5.36 14.15 21.32
CA ALA A 275 -6.57 14.85 20.94
C ALA A 275 -7.78 13.90 20.81
N LYS A 276 -7.60 12.69 20.25
CA LYS A 276 -8.65 11.66 20.18
C LYS A 276 -9.14 11.27 21.58
N LYS A 277 -8.24 10.98 22.51
CA LYS A 277 -8.59 10.65 23.90
C LYS A 277 -9.32 11.79 24.62
N ALA A 278 -8.99 13.05 24.29
CA ALA A 278 -9.71 14.19 24.82
C ALA A 278 -11.11 14.34 24.18
N TYR A 279 -11.22 14.11 22.89
CA TYR A 279 -12.47 14.14 22.13
C TYR A 279 -13.47 13.07 22.62
N GLU A 280 -13.01 11.86 22.94
CA GLU A 280 -13.84 10.79 23.52
C GLU A 280 -14.50 11.20 24.85
N LYS A 281 -13.81 12.07 25.64
CA LYS A 281 -14.34 12.58 26.91
C LYS A 281 -15.23 13.81 26.72
N THR A 282 -14.84 14.71 25.85
CA THR A 282 -15.51 16.00 25.63
C THR A 282 -15.41 16.36 24.14
N PRO A 283 -16.40 15.95 23.32
CA PRO A 283 -16.41 16.27 21.89
C PRO A 283 -16.51 17.77 21.64
N THR A 284 -15.52 18.36 20.98
CA THR A 284 -15.54 19.77 20.53
C THR A 284 -15.05 19.89 19.08
N LYS A 285 -15.52 20.92 18.36
CA LYS A 285 -15.09 21.19 16.99
C LYS A 285 -13.59 21.52 16.89
N GLU A 286 -13.01 22.13 17.89
CA GLU A 286 -11.58 22.44 17.97
C GLU A 286 -10.74 21.15 18.04
N LEU A 287 -11.15 20.18 18.87
CA LEU A 287 -10.49 18.87 18.95
C LEU A 287 -10.65 18.08 17.66
N GLU A 288 -11.80 18.11 17.01
CA GLU A 288 -12.02 17.48 15.71
C GLU A 288 -11.07 18.04 14.64
N LYS A 289 -10.96 19.37 14.56
CA LYS A 289 -10.02 20.05 13.65
C LYS A 289 -8.55 19.71 13.96
N GLU A 290 -8.17 19.66 15.24
CA GLU A 290 -6.81 19.29 15.64
C GLU A 290 -6.50 17.82 15.30
N ILE A 291 -7.46 16.89 15.47
CA ILE A 291 -7.32 15.48 15.06
C ILE A 291 -7.11 15.41 13.56
N ALA A 292 -7.94 16.06 12.76
CA ALA A 292 -7.84 16.07 11.30
C ALA A 292 -6.49 16.65 10.84
N ARG A 293 -6.10 17.82 11.39
CA ARG A 293 -4.82 18.46 11.09
C ARG A 293 -3.62 17.57 11.41
N CYS A 294 -3.58 17.02 12.61
CA CYS A 294 -2.48 16.14 13.03
C CYS A 294 -2.44 14.85 12.21
N ASN A 295 -3.62 14.30 11.86
CA ASN A 295 -3.71 13.13 10.99
C ASN A 295 -3.16 13.41 9.59
N ASN A 296 -3.53 14.53 8.97
CA ASN A 296 -3.05 14.91 7.64
C ASN A 296 -1.54 15.11 7.61
N VAL A 297 -0.97 15.78 8.61
CA VAL A 297 0.48 15.98 8.70
C VAL A 297 1.21 14.66 8.91
N GLN A 298 0.79 13.80 9.87
CA GLN A 298 1.46 12.52 10.10
C GLN A 298 1.33 11.59 8.90
N MET A 299 0.19 11.64 8.19
CA MET A 299 -0.05 10.84 6.99
C MET A 299 0.81 11.34 5.82
N SER A 300 0.93 12.66 5.63
CA SER A 300 1.86 13.26 4.66
C SER A 300 3.29 12.75 4.85
N LYS A 301 3.78 12.77 6.10
CA LYS A 301 5.13 12.26 6.42
C LYS A 301 5.25 10.75 6.20
N LYS A 302 4.23 9.97 6.57
CA LYS A 302 4.20 8.52 6.32
C LYS A 302 4.31 8.20 4.83
N ILE A 303 3.52 8.89 4.00
CA ILE A 303 3.52 8.69 2.54
C ILE A 303 4.88 9.10 1.95
N ALA A 304 5.44 10.23 2.39
CA ALA A 304 6.74 10.68 1.94
C ALA A 304 7.85 9.66 2.28
N LEU A 305 7.94 9.22 3.54
CA LEU A 305 8.92 8.22 3.98
C LEU A 305 8.82 6.91 3.19
N ASN A 306 7.61 6.38 3.02
CA ASN A 306 7.40 5.13 2.28
C ASN A 306 7.71 5.26 0.78
N SER A 307 7.59 6.47 0.21
CA SER A 307 7.89 6.73 -1.19
C SER A 307 9.36 7.03 -1.49
N ALA A 308 10.18 7.24 -0.47
CA ALA A 308 11.59 7.61 -0.60
C ALA A 308 12.39 6.57 -1.41
N TYR A 309 12.27 5.30 -1.03
CA TYR A 309 12.92 4.20 -1.75
C TYR A 309 12.48 4.15 -3.22
N GLY A 310 11.19 4.32 -3.50
CA GLY A 310 10.66 4.37 -4.86
C GLY A 310 11.25 5.51 -5.71
N ALA A 311 11.54 6.65 -5.09
CA ALA A 311 12.22 7.77 -5.75
C ALA A 311 13.71 7.45 -5.98
N ILE A 312 14.43 6.96 -4.94
CA ILE A 312 15.86 6.63 -5.01
C ILE A 312 16.15 5.57 -6.10
N GLY A 313 15.27 4.57 -6.24
CA GLY A 313 15.37 3.50 -7.24
C GLY A 313 14.86 3.87 -8.64
N ASN A 314 14.43 5.10 -8.88
CA ASN A 314 13.89 5.56 -10.15
C ASN A 314 14.97 6.25 -11.01
N GLN A 315 15.20 5.77 -12.23
CA GLN A 315 16.18 6.33 -13.17
C GLN A 315 15.99 7.82 -13.50
N TYR A 316 14.79 8.35 -13.36
CA TYR A 316 14.48 9.77 -13.60
C TYR A 316 14.72 10.66 -12.37
N PHE A 317 15.20 10.07 -11.25
CA PHE A 317 15.53 10.84 -10.05
C PHE A 317 16.90 11.48 -10.19
N ARG A 318 17.05 12.74 -9.80
CA ARG A 318 18.31 13.51 -9.86
C ARG A 318 19.46 12.84 -9.13
N TYR A 319 19.16 12.18 -8.02
CA TYR A 319 20.12 11.54 -7.13
C TYR A 319 20.13 10.02 -7.30
N TYR A 320 19.68 9.53 -8.46
CA TYR A 320 19.67 8.11 -8.76
C TYR A 320 21.09 7.53 -8.75
N LYS A 321 21.29 6.52 -7.92
CA LYS A 321 22.44 5.63 -7.92
C LYS A 321 21.93 4.22 -7.65
N LEU A 322 22.18 3.30 -8.58
CA LEU A 322 21.76 1.89 -8.45
C LEU A 322 22.27 1.29 -7.15
N ALA A 323 23.54 1.58 -6.81
CA ALA A 323 24.18 1.09 -5.58
C ALA A 323 23.42 1.48 -4.30
N ASN A 324 22.83 2.69 -4.25
CA ASN A 324 22.03 3.13 -3.09
C ASN A 324 20.73 2.34 -2.97
N ALA A 325 20.03 2.13 -4.09
CA ALA A 325 18.76 1.40 -4.08
C ALA A 325 18.97 -0.08 -3.73
N GLU A 326 20.02 -0.70 -4.27
CA GLU A 326 20.42 -2.08 -3.99
C GLU A 326 20.90 -2.25 -2.54
N ALA A 327 21.67 -1.28 -2.02
CA ALA A 327 22.11 -1.28 -0.63
C ALA A 327 20.91 -1.36 0.34
N ILE A 328 19.85 -0.58 0.08
CA ILE A 328 18.64 -0.58 0.91
C ILE A 328 17.97 -1.96 0.92
N THR A 329 17.74 -2.56 -0.26
CA THR A 329 17.01 -3.84 -0.33
C THR A 329 17.82 -5.01 0.21
N LEU A 330 19.10 -5.11 -0.14
CA LEU A 330 19.94 -6.22 0.31
C LEU A 330 20.28 -6.12 1.81
N SER A 331 20.50 -4.92 2.34
CA SER A 331 20.63 -4.74 3.80
C SER A 331 19.32 -5.00 4.54
N GLY A 332 18.16 -4.75 3.89
CA GLY A 332 16.85 -5.17 4.39
C GLY A 332 16.71 -6.69 4.46
N GLN A 333 17.20 -7.41 3.44
CA GLN A 333 17.25 -8.88 3.47
C GLN A 333 18.11 -9.40 4.61
N VAL A 334 19.28 -8.79 4.85
CA VAL A 334 20.13 -9.14 6.00
C VAL A 334 19.37 -8.92 7.31
N SER A 335 18.77 -7.74 7.49
CA SER A 335 18.08 -7.38 8.74
C SER A 335 16.96 -8.37 9.09
N ILE A 336 16.13 -8.75 8.13
CA ILE A 336 15.01 -9.66 8.39
C ILE A 336 15.47 -11.11 8.57
N ARG A 337 16.45 -11.59 7.80
CA ARG A 337 17.01 -12.94 7.96
C ARG A 337 17.87 -13.09 9.22
N TRP A 338 18.56 -12.02 9.62
CA TRP A 338 19.28 -11.98 10.89
C TRP A 338 18.36 -12.21 12.07
N ILE A 339 17.28 -11.44 12.15
CA ILE A 339 16.34 -11.59 13.27
C ILE A 339 15.57 -12.91 13.22
N GLU A 340 15.28 -13.45 12.04
CA GLU A 340 14.72 -14.79 11.87
C GLU A 340 15.63 -15.84 12.52
N ASN A 341 16.94 -15.81 12.23
CA ASN A 341 17.93 -16.72 12.81
C ASN A 341 18.02 -16.56 14.33
N LYS A 342 18.11 -15.32 14.82
CA LYS A 342 18.19 -15.02 16.26
C LYS A 342 16.93 -15.48 17.02
N MET A 343 15.75 -15.24 16.46
CA MET A 343 14.50 -15.68 17.07
C MET A 343 14.38 -17.20 17.12
N ASN A 344 14.80 -17.91 16.09
CA ASN A 344 14.87 -19.37 16.09
C ASN A 344 15.85 -19.87 17.17
N GLN A 345 17.02 -19.28 17.31
CA GLN A 345 17.96 -19.61 18.38
C GLN A 345 17.38 -19.37 19.78
N LYS A 346 16.75 -18.21 20.02
CA LYS A 346 16.10 -17.88 21.29
C LYS A 346 15.02 -18.87 21.64
N MET A 347 14.14 -19.21 20.70
CA MET A 347 13.04 -20.15 20.93
C MET A 347 13.52 -21.59 21.17
N ASN A 348 14.53 -22.05 20.42
CA ASN A 348 15.15 -23.36 20.66
C ASN A 348 15.78 -23.43 22.05
N ASN A 349 16.45 -22.35 22.51
CA ASN A 349 17.02 -22.29 23.86
C ASN A 349 15.94 -22.31 24.96
N ILE A 350 14.85 -21.54 24.81
CA ILE A 350 13.73 -21.51 25.78
C ILE A 350 13.05 -22.87 25.89
N LEU A 351 12.77 -23.51 24.75
CA LEU A 351 12.01 -24.75 24.68
C LEU A 351 12.88 -26.01 24.72
N LYS A 352 14.21 -25.83 24.81
CA LYS A 352 15.19 -26.94 24.81
C LYS A 352 15.03 -27.88 23.61
N THR A 353 14.81 -27.29 22.44
CA THR A 353 14.75 -28.00 21.15
C THR A 353 15.99 -27.69 20.32
N GLU A 354 16.30 -28.53 19.35
CA GLU A 354 17.46 -28.34 18.45
C GLU A 354 16.99 -28.18 17.01
N GLY A 355 17.45 -27.09 16.35
CA GLY A 355 17.22 -26.88 14.92
C GLY A 355 15.77 -26.72 14.49
N LYS A 356 14.84 -26.52 15.42
CA LYS A 356 13.42 -26.29 15.09
C LYS A 356 13.21 -24.88 14.57
N ASP A 357 12.48 -24.77 13.47
CA ASP A 357 12.13 -23.48 12.86
C ASP A 357 10.79 -22.99 13.43
N TYR A 358 10.86 -22.00 14.31
CA TYR A 358 9.70 -21.35 14.93
C TYR A 358 9.19 -20.15 14.14
N VAL A 359 10.01 -19.59 13.24
CA VAL A 359 9.60 -18.50 12.36
C VAL A 359 8.90 -19.08 11.14
N ILE A 360 7.57 -19.12 11.16
CA ILE A 360 6.71 -19.69 10.12
C ILE A 360 6.92 -18.98 8.78
N ALA A 361 6.94 -17.66 8.82
CA ALA A 361 7.02 -16.79 7.65
C ALA A 361 7.74 -15.50 7.98
N SER A 362 8.34 -14.89 6.96
CA SER A 362 8.79 -13.51 6.99
C SER A 362 8.45 -12.84 5.66
N ASP A 363 8.11 -11.55 5.71
CA ASP A 363 7.78 -10.76 4.52
C ASP A 363 8.31 -9.35 4.65
N THR A 364 9.43 -9.09 3.97
CA THR A 364 10.06 -7.76 3.86
C THR A 364 10.50 -7.18 5.20
N ASP A 365 9.58 -6.84 6.09
CA ASP A 365 9.76 -6.15 7.37
C ASP A 365 9.08 -6.85 8.55
N SER A 366 8.38 -7.95 8.32
CA SER A 366 7.66 -8.69 9.35
C SER A 366 8.11 -10.13 9.48
N ILE A 367 8.06 -10.66 10.73
CA ILE A 367 8.22 -12.09 11.04
C ILE A 367 6.99 -12.60 11.78
N TYR A 368 6.68 -13.87 11.57
CA TYR A 368 5.56 -14.60 12.19
C TYR A 368 6.12 -15.78 12.97
N LEU A 369 5.94 -15.76 14.29
CA LEU A 369 6.53 -16.71 15.22
C LEU A 369 5.46 -17.66 15.75
N HIS A 370 5.71 -18.96 15.64
CA HIS A 370 4.87 -20.01 16.24
C HIS A 370 5.14 -20.12 17.73
N MET A 371 4.12 -19.89 18.55
CA MET A 371 4.21 -19.88 20.02
C MET A 371 3.45 -21.05 20.65
N GLY A 372 2.85 -21.95 19.85
CA GLY A 372 2.06 -23.06 20.35
C GLY A 372 2.79 -23.93 21.35
N ASP A 373 4.02 -24.36 21.04
CA ASP A 373 4.83 -25.17 21.94
C ASP A 373 5.11 -24.49 23.29
N LEU A 374 5.34 -23.16 23.28
CA LEU A 374 5.55 -22.39 24.50
C LEU A 374 4.29 -22.33 25.35
N VAL A 375 3.15 -22.12 24.71
CA VAL A 375 1.85 -22.13 25.40
C VAL A 375 1.57 -23.51 26.01
N ASP A 376 1.81 -24.58 25.26
CA ASP A 376 1.61 -25.95 25.74
C ASP A 376 2.53 -26.28 26.91
N ALA A 377 3.79 -25.87 26.85
CA ALA A 377 4.74 -26.08 27.95
C ALA A 377 4.34 -25.35 29.23
N VAL A 378 3.89 -24.09 29.15
CA VAL A 378 3.56 -23.25 30.29
C VAL A 378 2.21 -23.58 30.90
N TYR A 379 1.22 -23.94 30.05
CA TYR A 379 -0.16 -24.26 30.47
C TYR A 379 -0.40 -25.76 30.66
N LYS A 380 0.66 -26.57 30.69
CA LYS A 380 0.53 -27.99 31.00
C LYS A 380 -0.12 -28.18 32.40
N GLY A 381 -1.33 -28.77 32.43
CA GLY A 381 -2.09 -28.97 33.68
C GLY A 381 -2.76 -27.72 34.25
N ARG A 382 -2.83 -26.62 33.50
CA ARG A 382 -3.55 -25.40 33.87
C ARG A 382 -4.72 -25.15 32.93
N GLU A 383 -5.69 -24.37 33.39
CA GLU A 383 -6.81 -23.94 32.55
C GLU A 383 -6.30 -23.02 31.41
N LYS A 384 -6.69 -23.33 30.16
CA LYS A 384 -6.32 -22.58 28.98
C LYS A 384 -7.46 -21.63 28.58
N THR A 385 -7.47 -20.41 29.13
CA THR A 385 -8.38 -19.37 28.65
C THR A 385 -7.67 -18.54 27.59
N THR A 386 -8.37 -18.20 26.51
CA THR A 386 -7.82 -17.37 25.41
C THR A 386 -7.27 -16.05 25.92
N GLU A 387 -8.03 -15.36 26.78
CA GLU A 387 -7.62 -14.09 27.37
C GLU A 387 -6.34 -14.20 28.22
N GLY A 388 -6.26 -15.27 29.05
CA GLY A 388 -5.07 -15.56 29.85
C GLY A 388 -3.84 -15.79 29.00
N ILE A 389 -3.97 -16.59 27.92
CA ILE A 389 -2.86 -16.88 27.00
C ILE A 389 -2.44 -15.64 26.23
N VAL A 390 -3.37 -14.83 25.72
CA VAL A 390 -3.05 -13.58 25.01
C VAL A 390 -2.34 -12.59 25.94
N THR A 391 -2.75 -12.51 27.21
CA THR A 391 -2.07 -11.67 28.22
C THR A 391 -0.67 -12.18 28.52
N PHE A 392 -0.50 -13.50 28.65
CA PHE A 392 0.80 -14.13 28.84
C PHE A 392 1.73 -13.86 27.64
N LEU A 393 1.27 -14.13 26.40
CA LEU A 393 2.06 -13.90 25.20
C LEU A 393 2.43 -12.42 25.02
N ASN A 394 1.52 -11.49 25.32
CA ASN A 394 1.85 -10.07 25.31
C ASN A 394 3.01 -9.75 26.26
N LYS A 395 2.94 -10.26 27.51
CA LYS A 395 3.99 -10.06 28.50
C LYS A 395 5.34 -10.68 28.07
N VAL A 396 5.31 -11.88 27.49
CA VAL A 396 6.53 -12.53 26.93
C VAL A 396 7.13 -11.68 25.83
N CYS A 397 6.30 -11.13 24.93
CA CYS A 397 6.76 -10.25 23.86
C CYS A 397 7.42 -8.99 24.41
N GLU A 398 6.79 -8.30 25.36
CA GLU A 398 7.29 -7.04 25.90
C GLU A 398 8.55 -7.20 26.78
N VAL A 399 8.61 -8.27 27.58
CA VAL A 399 9.67 -8.44 28.59
C VAL A 399 10.86 -9.25 28.07
N GLU A 400 10.62 -10.24 27.22
CA GLU A 400 11.66 -11.17 26.78
C GLU A 400 12.04 -10.99 25.30
N LEU A 401 11.04 -10.91 24.39
CA LEU A 401 11.33 -10.98 22.98
C LEU A 401 11.73 -9.63 22.39
N GLU A 402 11.03 -8.54 22.71
CA GLU A 402 11.39 -7.20 22.21
C GLU A 402 12.77 -6.74 22.67
N PRO A 403 13.17 -6.89 23.97
CA PRO A 403 14.54 -6.56 24.37
C PRO A 403 15.61 -7.44 23.71
N TYR A 404 15.31 -8.71 23.48
CA TYR A 404 16.23 -9.60 22.76
C TYR A 404 16.36 -9.21 21.29
N ILE A 405 15.26 -8.82 20.63
CA ILE A 405 15.28 -8.28 19.27
C ILE A 405 16.14 -7.01 19.20
N GLU A 406 15.96 -6.09 20.14
CA GLU A 406 16.74 -4.84 20.21
C GLU A 406 18.23 -5.10 20.37
N SER A 407 18.61 -5.99 21.30
CA SER A 407 20.03 -6.39 21.48
C SER A 407 20.59 -7.09 20.23
N SER A 408 19.78 -7.90 19.55
CA SER A 408 20.19 -8.59 18.33
C SER A 408 20.41 -7.63 17.15
N TYR A 409 19.62 -6.56 17.04
CA TYR A 409 19.88 -5.51 16.05
C TYR A 409 21.04 -4.61 16.39
N GLN A 410 21.34 -4.40 17.71
CA GLN A 410 22.56 -3.73 18.12
C GLN A 410 23.79 -4.56 17.70
N GLU A 411 23.77 -5.86 17.95
CA GLU A 411 24.83 -6.79 17.52
C GLU A 411 25.06 -6.74 16.00
N LEU A 412 23.98 -6.72 15.21
CA LEU A 412 24.08 -6.57 13.75
C LEU A 412 24.70 -5.23 13.37
N ALA A 413 24.25 -4.13 13.98
CA ALA A 413 24.75 -2.78 13.69
C ALA A 413 26.24 -2.65 13.99
N ASP A 414 26.68 -3.21 15.13
CA ASP A 414 28.08 -3.23 15.52
C ASP A 414 28.92 -4.10 14.56
N TYR A 415 28.39 -5.27 14.19
CA TYR A 415 29.06 -6.18 13.26
C TYR A 415 29.29 -5.56 11.88
N VAL A 416 28.28 -4.93 11.27
CA VAL A 416 28.39 -4.31 9.93
C VAL A 416 29.00 -2.90 9.99
N ASN A 417 29.49 -2.48 11.15
CA ASN A 417 30.02 -1.15 11.38
C ASN A 417 29.06 -0.03 10.95
N ALA A 418 27.79 -0.18 11.27
CA ALA A 418 26.73 0.79 10.92
C ALA A 418 27.08 2.21 11.43
N TYR A 419 26.48 3.22 10.80
CA TYR A 419 26.60 4.61 11.25
C TYR A 419 25.91 4.82 12.61
N ASP A 420 24.74 4.20 12.78
CA ASP A 420 23.94 4.25 14.00
C ASP A 420 22.99 3.04 14.03
N GLN A 421 22.54 2.57 15.20
CA GLN A 421 21.51 1.55 15.28
C GLN A 421 20.11 2.20 15.18
N LYS A 422 19.33 1.82 14.18
CA LYS A 422 17.99 2.39 13.91
C LYS A 422 16.89 1.35 13.75
N MET A 423 17.20 0.06 13.72
CA MET A 423 16.18 -0.97 13.58
C MET A 423 15.36 -1.10 14.86
N ILE A 424 14.06 -0.89 14.74
CA ILE A 424 13.10 -1.03 15.84
C ILE A 424 11.99 -1.96 15.35
N MET A 425 11.91 -3.13 15.96
CA MET A 425 10.86 -4.10 15.69
C MET A 425 9.94 -4.23 16.90
N LYS A 426 8.63 -4.19 16.67
CA LYS A 426 7.63 -4.26 17.73
C LYS A 426 6.59 -5.32 17.41
N ARG A 427 5.97 -5.86 18.47
CA ARG A 427 4.88 -6.80 18.33
C ARG A 427 3.68 -6.13 17.63
N GLU A 428 3.21 -6.73 16.56
CA GLU A 428 2.05 -6.25 15.80
C GLU A 428 0.78 -7.00 16.21
N ASN A 429 0.74 -8.34 16.03
CA ASN A 429 -0.47 -9.12 16.31
C ASN A 429 -0.20 -10.30 17.24
N ILE A 430 -1.24 -10.69 17.99
CA ILE A 430 -1.34 -11.98 18.67
C ILE A 430 -2.60 -12.67 18.14
N ALA A 431 -2.43 -13.85 17.57
CA ALA A 431 -3.49 -14.68 17.02
C ALA A 431 -3.48 -16.05 17.69
N ASP A 432 -4.67 -16.58 18.00
CA ASP A 432 -4.79 -17.94 18.52
C ASP A 432 -4.54 -18.98 17.43
N ARG A 433 -4.82 -18.63 16.18
CA ARG A 433 -4.64 -19.50 15.03
C ARG A 433 -4.19 -18.74 13.79
N GLY A 434 -3.33 -19.40 12.99
CA GLY A 434 -2.90 -18.91 11.68
C GLY A 434 -2.84 -20.03 10.67
N ILE A 435 -3.19 -19.75 9.42
CA ILE A 435 -3.09 -20.69 8.29
C ILE A 435 -2.28 -20.03 7.20
N TRP A 436 -1.21 -20.71 6.76
CA TRP A 436 -0.42 -20.32 5.59
C TRP A 436 -0.62 -21.30 4.45
N THR A 437 -0.87 -20.79 3.25
CA THR A 437 -0.98 -21.60 2.02
C THR A 437 0.19 -21.40 1.08
N ALA A 438 0.80 -20.22 1.08
CA ALA A 438 1.98 -19.86 0.27
C ALA A 438 2.55 -18.52 0.72
N LYS A 439 3.65 -18.07 0.09
CA LYS A 439 4.19 -16.70 0.27
C LYS A 439 3.10 -15.66 0.11
N LYS A 440 3.00 -14.74 1.08
CA LYS A 440 2.02 -13.63 1.09
C LYS A 440 0.55 -14.08 1.06
N ARG A 441 0.26 -15.35 1.40
CA ARG A 441 -1.09 -15.91 1.41
C ARG A 441 -1.36 -16.60 2.73
N TYR A 442 -2.02 -15.88 3.64
CA TYR A 442 -2.29 -16.38 4.98
C TYR A 442 -3.56 -15.78 5.60
N ILE A 443 -4.02 -16.42 6.65
CA ILE A 443 -5.15 -16.00 7.47
C ILE A 443 -4.74 -16.07 8.93
N LEU A 444 -5.02 -15.03 9.71
CA LEU A 444 -4.82 -14.99 11.16
C LEU A 444 -6.14 -14.68 11.85
N ASN A 445 -6.41 -15.35 12.96
CA ASN A 445 -7.50 -15.05 13.87
C ASN A 445 -6.95 -14.20 15.04
N VAL A 446 -7.00 -12.88 14.87
CA VAL A 446 -6.28 -11.90 15.71
C VAL A 446 -7.10 -11.49 16.92
N TRP A 447 -6.53 -11.63 18.12
CA TRP A 447 -7.11 -11.19 19.39
C TRP A 447 -6.53 -9.88 19.91
N ASP A 448 -5.30 -9.54 19.53
CA ASP A 448 -4.63 -8.29 19.90
C ASP A 448 -3.85 -7.74 18.72
N SER A 449 -4.01 -6.46 18.42
CA SER A 449 -3.26 -5.76 17.39
C SER A 449 -2.68 -4.46 17.95
N GLU A 450 -1.35 -4.32 17.95
CA GLU A 450 -0.60 -3.17 18.49
C GLU A 450 -1.05 -2.76 19.92
N GLY A 451 -1.43 -3.71 20.77
CA GLY A 451 -1.93 -3.47 22.13
C GLY A 451 -3.42 -3.18 22.25
N VAL A 452 -4.16 -3.21 21.14
CA VAL A 452 -5.62 -3.11 21.14
C VAL A 452 -6.22 -4.52 21.22
N ARG A 453 -6.85 -4.83 22.36
CA ARG A 453 -7.57 -6.09 22.58
C ARG A 453 -8.93 -6.06 21.91
N TYR A 454 -9.30 -7.18 21.28
CA TYR A 454 -10.62 -7.36 20.70
C TYR A 454 -11.47 -8.25 21.60
N GLU A 455 -12.75 -7.92 21.76
CA GLU A 455 -13.73 -8.77 22.46
C GLU A 455 -14.02 -10.07 21.70
N GLN A 456 -13.96 -9.99 20.38
CA GLN A 456 -14.05 -11.13 19.48
C GLN A 456 -12.89 -11.06 18.49
N ALA A 457 -12.31 -12.22 18.16
CA ALA A 457 -11.20 -12.29 17.23
C ALA A 457 -11.56 -11.71 15.86
N LYS A 458 -10.62 -11.01 15.27
CA LYS A 458 -10.75 -10.44 13.91
C LYS A 458 -9.90 -11.22 12.92
N LEU A 459 -10.50 -11.62 11.81
CA LEU A 459 -9.75 -12.24 10.72
C LEU A 459 -8.89 -11.21 9.97
N LYS A 460 -7.57 -11.43 9.99
CA LYS A 460 -6.60 -10.75 9.11
C LYS A 460 -6.31 -11.70 7.94
N ILE A 461 -6.77 -11.33 6.74
CA ILE A 461 -6.62 -12.15 5.52
C ILE A 461 -5.67 -11.42 4.57
N MET A 462 -4.65 -12.12 4.07
CA MET A 462 -3.67 -11.54 3.15
C MET A 462 -3.52 -12.40 1.90
N GLY A 463 -3.58 -11.75 0.73
CA GLY A 463 -3.28 -12.35 -0.57
C GLY A 463 -4.26 -13.43 -1.08
N ILE A 464 -5.29 -13.76 -0.32
CA ILE A 464 -6.29 -14.78 -0.64
C ILE A 464 -7.47 -14.18 -1.39
N GLU A 465 -8.18 -15.00 -2.15
CA GLU A 465 -9.28 -14.59 -3.03
C GLU A 465 -10.44 -13.90 -2.27
N ALA A 466 -10.61 -14.18 -1.00
CA ALA A 466 -11.65 -13.57 -0.14
C ALA A 466 -11.55 -12.04 0.01
N ILE A 467 -10.40 -11.43 -0.31
CA ILE A 467 -10.19 -9.97 -0.24
C ILE A 467 -9.87 -9.35 -1.60
N LYS A 468 -9.79 -10.15 -2.65
CA LYS A 468 -9.50 -9.64 -4.01
C LYS A 468 -10.76 -9.09 -4.66
N THR A 469 -10.65 -7.90 -5.24
CA THR A 469 -11.74 -7.27 -6.02
C THR A 469 -12.11 -8.06 -7.27
N SER A 470 -11.22 -8.96 -7.73
CA SER A 470 -11.49 -9.87 -8.84
C SER A 470 -12.34 -11.10 -8.47
N THR A 471 -12.72 -11.26 -7.22
CA THR A 471 -13.61 -12.33 -6.76
C THR A 471 -15.00 -11.75 -6.55
N PRO A 472 -16.07 -12.36 -7.08
CA PRO A 472 -17.45 -11.88 -6.90
C PRO A 472 -17.82 -11.70 -5.42
N ALA A 473 -18.63 -10.69 -5.11
CA ALA A 473 -18.97 -10.32 -3.74
C ALA A 473 -19.57 -11.48 -2.91
N PRO A 474 -20.52 -12.28 -3.43
CA PRO A 474 -21.04 -13.45 -2.72
C PRO A 474 -19.95 -14.47 -2.40
N CYS A 475 -19.07 -14.76 -3.37
CA CYS A 475 -17.95 -15.69 -3.16
C CYS A 475 -16.98 -15.19 -2.07
N ARG A 476 -16.72 -13.88 -1.99
CA ARG A 476 -15.89 -13.33 -0.91
C ARG A 476 -16.52 -13.50 0.46
N LYS A 477 -17.86 -13.36 0.55
CA LYS A 477 -18.60 -13.61 1.78
C LYS A 477 -18.49 -15.08 2.18
N PHE A 478 -18.80 -16.01 1.26
CA PHE A 478 -18.68 -17.46 1.50
C PHE A 478 -17.27 -17.85 1.98
N LEU A 479 -16.23 -17.34 1.31
CA LEU A 479 -14.85 -17.61 1.72
C LEU A 479 -14.54 -17.06 3.12
N LYS A 480 -14.97 -15.85 3.45
CA LYS A 480 -14.72 -15.28 4.79
C LYS A 480 -15.42 -16.07 5.88
N ASP A 481 -16.64 -16.50 5.64
CA ASP A 481 -17.41 -17.28 6.62
C ASP A 481 -16.84 -18.71 6.74
N ALA A 482 -16.44 -19.35 5.63
CA ALA A 482 -15.70 -20.61 5.66
C ALA A 482 -14.39 -20.51 6.45
N PHE A 483 -13.65 -19.39 6.33
CA PHE A 483 -12.42 -19.20 7.10
C PHE A 483 -12.68 -19.03 8.60
N LYS A 484 -13.79 -18.42 9.01
CA LYS A 484 -14.16 -18.39 10.43
C LYS A 484 -14.40 -19.80 10.96
N LEU A 485 -15.12 -20.63 10.19
CA LEU A 485 -15.34 -22.04 10.55
C LEU A 485 -14.03 -22.84 10.60
N LEU A 486 -13.11 -22.63 9.64
CA LEU A 486 -11.77 -23.26 9.66
C LEU A 486 -10.96 -22.91 10.92
N MET A 487 -11.18 -21.72 11.48
CA MET A 487 -10.48 -21.29 12.70
C MET A 487 -11.07 -21.91 13.97
N SER A 488 -12.38 -22.15 14.03
CA SER A 488 -13.06 -22.53 15.28
C SER A 488 -13.84 -23.85 15.20
N GLY A 489 -14.22 -24.30 14.00
CA GLY A 489 -15.08 -25.44 13.78
C GLY A 489 -14.35 -26.74 13.48
N THR A 490 -15.14 -27.77 13.24
CA THR A 490 -14.71 -29.11 12.81
C THR A 490 -14.63 -29.22 11.29
N GLU A 491 -13.99 -30.25 10.78
CA GLU A 491 -13.90 -30.54 9.34
C GLU A 491 -15.29 -30.73 8.72
N ASP A 492 -16.17 -31.49 9.41
CA ASP A 492 -17.53 -31.76 8.93
C ASP A 492 -18.36 -30.47 8.79
N GLU A 493 -18.28 -29.56 9.77
CA GLU A 493 -18.96 -28.25 9.68
C GLU A 493 -18.49 -27.42 8.50
N VAL A 494 -17.20 -27.48 8.16
CA VAL A 494 -16.64 -26.79 6.98
C VAL A 494 -17.14 -27.42 5.69
N ILE A 495 -17.20 -28.76 5.62
CA ILE A 495 -17.70 -29.49 4.44
C ILE A 495 -19.17 -29.17 4.23
N ASP A 496 -20.00 -29.23 5.28
CA ASP A 496 -21.43 -28.92 5.22
C ASP A 496 -21.67 -27.49 4.75
N TYR A 497 -20.88 -26.55 5.27
CA TYR A 497 -20.96 -25.15 4.84
C TYR A 497 -20.59 -24.95 3.36
N ILE A 498 -19.56 -25.65 2.87
CA ILE A 498 -19.17 -25.62 1.46
C ILE A 498 -20.31 -26.13 0.57
N GLU A 499 -20.97 -27.24 0.96
CA GLU A 499 -22.12 -27.76 0.22
C GLU A 499 -23.32 -26.81 0.23
N GLN A 500 -23.56 -26.12 1.34
CA GLN A 500 -24.55 -25.05 1.40
C GLN A 500 -24.21 -23.90 0.46
N CYS A 501 -22.96 -23.41 0.46
CA CYS A 501 -22.49 -22.37 -0.44
C CYS A 501 -22.64 -22.78 -1.91
N ARG A 502 -22.38 -24.04 -2.26
CA ARG A 502 -22.59 -24.56 -3.64
C ARG A 502 -24.04 -24.49 -4.08
N LYS A 503 -24.98 -24.79 -3.18
CA LYS A 503 -26.43 -24.70 -3.46
C LYS A 503 -26.83 -23.24 -3.62
N GLU A 504 -26.41 -22.36 -2.71
CA GLU A 504 -26.71 -20.94 -2.76
C GLU A 504 -26.13 -20.27 -4.02
N PHE A 505 -24.88 -20.58 -4.36
CA PHE A 505 -24.22 -20.06 -5.58
C PHE A 505 -25.01 -20.37 -6.87
N LYS A 506 -25.62 -21.56 -6.97
CA LYS A 506 -26.42 -21.95 -8.12
C LYS A 506 -27.74 -21.18 -8.25
N SER A 507 -28.23 -20.59 -7.16
CA SER A 507 -29.46 -19.80 -7.15
C SER A 507 -29.22 -18.30 -7.41
N LEU A 508 -27.95 -17.85 -7.37
CA LEU A 508 -27.60 -16.45 -7.64
C LEU A 508 -27.78 -16.10 -9.11
N SER A 509 -28.13 -14.84 -9.36
CA SER A 509 -28.23 -14.33 -10.73
C SER A 509 -26.85 -14.24 -11.40
N PRO A 510 -26.76 -14.29 -12.74
CA PRO A 510 -25.50 -14.08 -13.45
C PRO A 510 -24.79 -12.77 -13.08
N GLU A 511 -25.55 -11.71 -12.81
CA GLU A 511 -25.04 -10.38 -12.44
C GLU A 511 -24.35 -10.41 -11.08
N GLU A 512 -24.85 -11.17 -10.11
CA GLU A 512 -24.26 -11.30 -8.76
C GLU A 512 -22.95 -12.08 -8.76
N VAL A 513 -22.82 -13.06 -9.68
CA VAL A 513 -21.62 -13.91 -9.77
C VAL A 513 -20.66 -13.45 -10.86
N ALA A 514 -21.09 -12.58 -11.76
CA ALA A 514 -20.27 -12.03 -12.84
C ALA A 514 -19.25 -11.03 -12.29
N PHE A 515 -18.08 -11.01 -12.90
CA PHE A 515 -17.09 -10.00 -12.67
C PHE A 515 -17.09 -8.99 -13.82
N PRO A 516 -17.50 -7.72 -13.60
CA PRO A 516 -17.57 -6.73 -14.67
C PRO A 516 -16.18 -6.44 -15.23
N ARG A 517 -16.05 -6.55 -16.56
CA ARG A 517 -14.82 -6.23 -17.28
C ARG A 517 -15.11 -5.22 -18.37
N THR A 518 -14.28 -4.18 -18.44
CA THR A 518 -14.34 -3.23 -19.54
C THR A 518 -13.89 -3.89 -20.83
N LEU A 519 -14.71 -3.81 -21.86
CA LEU A 519 -14.38 -4.24 -23.21
C LEU A 519 -13.81 -3.05 -23.99
N SER A 520 -12.64 -3.24 -24.59
CA SER A 520 -12.02 -2.25 -25.47
C SER A 520 -11.46 -2.93 -26.70
N ASN A 521 -11.57 -2.23 -27.86
CA ASN A 521 -11.01 -2.71 -29.13
C ASN A 521 -11.50 -4.11 -29.53
N VAL A 522 -12.79 -4.40 -29.37
CA VAL A 522 -13.40 -5.71 -29.72
C VAL A 522 -13.09 -6.08 -31.17
N GLU A 523 -13.15 -5.11 -32.09
CA GLU A 523 -12.84 -5.29 -33.52
C GLU A 523 -11.44 -5.85 -33.78
N LYS A 524 -10.45 -5.52 -32.94
CA LYS A 524 -9.09 -6.08 -33.03
C LYS A 524 -9.07 -7.62 -32.92
N TRP A 525 -10.06 -8.17 -32.25
CA TRP A 525 -10.13 -9.60 -31.95
C TRP A 525 -11.08 -10.36 -32.86
N LYS A 526 -11.89 -9.67 -33.70
CA LYS A 526 -12.71 -10.30 -34.71
C LYS A 526 -11.83 -10.85 -35.83
N SER A 527 -12.14 -12.04 -36.31
CA SER A 527 -11.47 -12.67 -37.45
C SER A 527 -12.41 -12.77 -38.64
N SER A 528 -11.89 -12.67 -39.83
CA SER A 528 -12.65 -12.86 -41.08
C SER A 528 -12.90 -14.35 -41.38
N THR A 529 -12.08 -15.24 -40.85
CA THR A 529 -12.15 -16.69 -41.09
C THR A 529 -12.73 -17.45 -39.91
N ASP A 530 -12.38 -17.01 -38.70
CA ASP A 530 -12.86 -17.56 -37.44
C ASP A 530 -13.59 -16.48 -36.68
N MET A 531 -14.45 -16.85 -35.73
CA MET A 531 -15.23 -15.88 -34.96
C MET A 531 -14.35 -14.90 -34.18
N TYR A 532 -13.15 -15.31 -33.76
CA TYR A 532 -12.15 -14.48 -33.08
C TYR A 532 -10.73 -15.02 -33.25
N HIS A 533 -9.73 -14.15 -33.17
CA HIS A 533 -8.32 -14.52 -33.28
C HIS A 533 -7.82 -15.39 -32.10
N LYS A 534 -6.85 -16.26 -32.39
CA LYS A 534 -6.16 -17.07 -31.35
C LYS A 534 -5.52 -16.13 -30.30
N GLY A 535 -5.71 -16.47 -29.02
CA GLY A 535 -5.25 -15.64 -27.90
C GLY A 535 -6.23 -14.56 -27.45
N CYS A 536 -7.41 -14.46 -28.07
CA CYS A 536 -8.47 -13.56 -27.62
C CYS A 536 -8.83 -13.82 -26.16
N PRO A 537 -8.88 -12.78 -25.29
CA PRO A 537 -9.27 -12.91 -23.89
C PRO A 537 -10.69 -13.47 -23.74
N ILE A 538 -10.95 -14.29 -22.74
CA ILE A 538 -12.21 -15.03 -22.58
C ILE A 538 -13.45 -14.10 -22.51
N HIS A 539 -13.33 -12.97 -21.81
CA HIS A 539 -14.41 -11.99 -21.71
C HIS A 539 -14.72 -11.27 -23.03
N VAL A 540 -13.69 -11.09 -23.90
CA VAL A 540 -13.87 -10.55 -25.26
C VAL A 540 -14.49 -11.60 -26.18
N ARG A 541 -14.13 -12.87 -26.03
CA ARG A 541 -14.78 -13.97 -26.76
C ARG A 541 -16.27 -14.04 -26.45
N GLY A 542 -16.62 -14.00 -25.15
CA GLY A 542 -18.01 -13.97 -24.73
C GLY A 542 -18.79 -12.79 -25.34
N ALA A 543 -18.18 -11.59 -25.36
CA ALA A 543 -18.79 -10.42 -25.95
C ALA A 543 -18.97 -10.53 -27.47
N ILE A 544 -17.97 -11.05 -28.20
CA ILE A 544 -18.08 -11.28 -29.66
C ILE A 544 -19.20 -12.28 -29.95
N LEU A 545 -19.24 -13.39 -29.21
CA LEU A 545 -20.30 -14.39 -29.34
C LEU A 545 -21.67 -13.82 -29.05
N TYR A 546 -21.84 -13.08 -27.98
CA TYR A 546 -23.10 -12.45 -27.60
C TYR A 546 -23.58 -11.47 -28.68
N LEU A 547 -22.68 -10.60 -29.15
CA LEU A 547 -22.99 -9.66 -30.23
C LEU A 547 -23.35 -10.36 -31.55
N SER A 548 -22.75 -11.49 -31.88
CA SER A 548 -23.08 -12.27 -33.06
C SER A 548 -24.43 -12.94 -32.92
N LEU A 549 -24.81 -13.40 -31.72
CA LEU A 549 -26.11 -14.03 -31.43
C LEU A 549 -27.27 -13.01 -31.46
N ILE A 550 -27.07 -11.80 -30.97
CA ILE A 550 -28.05 -10.72 -31.04
C ILE A 550 -28.40 -10.41 -32.50
N HIS A 551 -27.45 -10.41 -33.40
CA HIS A 551 -27.70 -10.21 -34.84
C HIS A 551 -28.57 -11.30 -35.47
N ILE A 552 -28.50 -12.51 -34.95
CA ILE A 552 -29.30 -13.63 -35.45
C ILE A 552 -30.74 -13.57 -34.90
N SER A 553 -30.91 -13.11 -33.65
CA SER A 553 -32.18 -13.05 -32.95
C SER A 553 -32.99 -11.76 -33.16
N GLU A 554 -32.31 -10.63 -33.43
CA GLU A 554 -32.92 -9.30 -33.64
C GLU A 554 -32.25 -8.52 -34.78
N PRO A 555 -32.56 -8.87 -36.07
CA PRO A 555 -31.88 -8.24 -37.23
C PRO A 555 -32.23 -6.77 -37.47
N THR A 556 -33.11 -6.18 -36.68
CA THR A 556 -33.67 -4.83 -36.92
C THR A 556 -33.31 -3.76 -35.89
N ARG A 557 -32.55 -4.05 -34.84
CA ARG A 557 -32.10 -3.00 -33.90
C ARG A 557 -30.82 -2.32 -34.37
N PRO A 558 -30.85 -0.98 -34.60
CA PRO A 558 -29.63 -0.26 -34.98
C PRO A 558 -28.63 -0.23 -33.84
N TYR A 559 -27.38 -0.38 -34.21
CA TYR A 559 -26.20 -0.39 -33.32
C TYR A 559 -25.96 0.94 -32.64
N TRP A 560 -25.62 0.87 -31.41
CA TRP A 560 -25.08 1.98 -30.64
C TRP A 560 -23.65 1.72 -30.17
#